data_cb89f241f1abca01cc766d98ff98518c
#
_entry.id   cb89f241f1abca01cc766d98ff98518c
#
_cell.length_a   1.000
_cell.length_b   1.000
_cell.length_c   1.000
_cell.angle_alpha   90.00
_cell.angle_beta   90.00
_cell.angle_gamma   90.00
#
_symmetry.space_group_name_H-M   'P 1'
#
loop_
_entity.id
_entity.type
_entity.pdbx_description
1 polymer ?
#
loop_
_entity_poly.entity_id
_entity_poly.type
_entity_poly.pdbx_seq_one_letter_code
_entity_poly.pdbx_strand_id
1 'polypeptide(L)'
;MYIELKNINKSFGDFKASDNVSFGIEKGKLIGLLGPSGSGKTTILRMLAGLEKQDSGDIIIDGKNVNKLPSNERGIGFVFQSYALFPFMTVYDNIAYGLKVQKKDKKFIKQRVAELLELVGLPDVGKRYPDQLSGGQRQRIALARALAPQPELLLLDEPFAAIDAKVRKELRTWLRDTIDKIGITSIFVTHDQDEAIEVADEIVITNRGRVEQIGNPVEIYLEPKTPFVAQFIGQSAVIEDYSKLKGFETAEGKTSAIIRPEFIEINKFEDSEYHPFESSMEDAVVEDVSFRGNSFEVRALIDNISITGRYPLNASRLKKGDKVKVLIKKLYTIDENTTNILVNKALDDSELYYI
;
A
#
# COMPACT_ATOMS: atom_id res chain seq x y z
N MET A 1 -10.46 -9.70 17.65
CA MET A 1 -10.06 -8.44 17.00
C MET A 1 -9.76 -7.40 18.07
N TYR A 2 -8.69 -6.60 17.88
CA TYR A 2 -8.33 -5.51 18.79
C TYR A 2 -9.05 -4.21 18.43
N ILE A 3 -9.16 -3.93 17.12
CA ILE A 3 -9.95 -2.82 16.60
C ILE A 3 -11.04 -3.40 15.70
N GLU A 4 -12.26 -2.89 15.82
CA GLU A 4 -13.36 -3.24 14.93
C GLU A 4 -14.12 -1.99 14.51
N LEU A 5 -14.26 -1.81 13.20
CA LEU A 5 -15.19 -0.87 12.60
C LEU A 5 -16.40 -1.65 12.13
N LYS A 6 -17.61 -1.22 12.51
CA LYS A 6 -18.87 -1.89 12.17
C LYS A 6 -19.82 -0.91 11.49
N ASN A 7 -20.05 -1.11 10.21
CA ASN A 7 -21.01 -0.37 9.39
C ASN A 7 -20.81 1.15 9.48
N ILE A 8 -19.54 1.59 9.42
CA ILE A 8 -19.20 3.01 9.54
C ILE A 8 -19.63 3.76 8.30
N ASN A 9 -20.41 4.82 8.53
CA ASN A 9 -20.86 5.75 7.50
C ASN A 9 -20.42 7.17 7.86
N LYS A 10 -19.98 7.92 6.84
CA LYS A 10 -19.63 9.33 6.95
C LYS A 10 -19.83 10.04 5.64
N SER A 11 -20.57 11.14 5.67
CA SER A 11 -20.79 12.02 4.50
C SER A 11 -20.40 13.45 4.82
N PHE A 12 -19.95 14.16 3.81
CA PHE A 12 -19.73 15.61 3.81
C PHE A 12 -20.55 16.22 2.65
N GLY A 13 -21.74 16.72 2.94
CA GLY A 13 -22.71 17.04 1.90
C GLY A 13 -23.04 15.79 1.08
N ASP A 14 -22.91 15.89 -0.25
CA ASP A 14 -23.17 14.78 -1.17
C ASP A 14 -22.00 13.76 -1.28
N PHE A 15 -20.86 14.10 -0.71
CA PHE A 15 -19.69 13.23 -0.75
C PHE A 15 -19.70 12.19 0.36
N LYS A 16 -19.82 10.90 0.01
CA LYS A 16 -19.71 9.78 0.93
C LYS A 16 -18.24 9.41 1.13
N ALA A 17 -17.67 9.85 2.25
CA ALA A 17 -16.28 9.53 2.64
C ALA A 17 -16.15 8.11 3.21
N SER A 18 -17.20 7.56 3.82
CA SER A 18 -17.31 6.16 4.24
C SER A 18 -18.73 5.68 3.98
N ASP A 19 -18.87 4.55 3.33
CA ASP A 19 -20.13 3.92 2.94
C ASP A 19 -20.10 2.45 3.41
N ASN A 20 -20.72 2.20 4.57
CA ASN A 20 -20.81 0.88 5.20
C ASN A 20 -19.46 0.19 5.43
N VAL A 21 -18.45 0.94 5.87
CA VAL A 21 -17.09 0.42 6.11
C VAL A 21 -17.10 -0.48 7.33
N SER A 22 -16.67 -1.74 7.13
CA SER A 22 -16.54 -2.74 8.20
C SER A 22 -15.24 -3.54 8.03
N PHE A 23 -14.39 -3.53 9.03
CA PHE A 23 -13.20 -4.40 9.11
C PHE A 23 -12.68 -4.48 10.54
N GLY A 24 -11.84 -5.49 10.78
CA GLY A 24 -11.19 -5.69 12.08
C GLY A 24 -9.68 -5.78 11.94
N ILE A 25 -8.96 -5.42 13.01
CA ILE A 25 -7.50 -5.42 13.09
C ILE A 25 -7.08 -6.20 14.33
N GLU A 26 -6.09 -7.07 14.18
CA GLU A 26 -5.48 -7.79 15.28
C GLU A 26 -4.46 -6.92 16.04
N LYS A 27 -4.23 -7.28 17.32
CA LYS A 27 -3.25 -6.57 18.16
C LYS A 27 -1.82 -6.78 17.65
N GLY A 28 -1.02 -5.72 17.66
CA GLY A 28 0.39 -5.75 17.27
C GLY A 28 0.65 -5.72 15.77
N LYS A 29 -0.39 -5.64 14.94
CA LYS A 29 -0.25 -5.54 13.47
C LYS A 29 -0.02 -4.10 13.02
N LEU A 30 0.71 -3.98 11.92
CA LEU A 30 0.89 -2.74 11.16
C LEU A 30 0.03 -2.80 9.89
N ILE A 31 -1.01 -1.98 9.85
CA ILE A 31 -2.02 -1.98 8.79
C ILE A 31 -1.82 -0.80 7.85
N GLY A 32 -1.80 -1.06 6.55
CA GLY A 32 -1.82 -0.05 5.50
C GLY A 32 -3.25 0.23 5.00
N LEU A 33 -3.77 1.44 5.20
CA LEU A 33 -4.97 1.91 4.51
C LEU A 33 -4.56 2.47 3.15
N LEU A 34 -4.82 1.75 2.07
CA LEU A 34 -4.41 2.07 0.71
C LEU A 34 -5.61 2.39 -0.18
N GLY A 35 -5.44 3.30 -1.12
CA GLY A 35 -6.48 3.63 -2.10
C GLY A 35 -6.22 4.98 -2.78
N PRO A 36 -6.95 5.35 -3.82
CA PRO A 36 -6.82 6.62 -4.52
C PRO A 36 -7.18 7.81 -3.61
N SER A 37 -6.78 9.01 -4.04
CA SER A 37 -7.20 10.24 -3.37
C SER A 37 -8.73 10.34 -3.32
N GLY A 38 -9.27 10.75 -2.17
CA GLY A 38 -10.71 10.84 -1.98
C GLY A 38 -11.41 9.50 -1.66
N SER A 39 -10.70 8.37 -1.47
CA SER A 39 -11.33 7.11 -1.09
C SER A 39 -11.75 6.99 0.38
N GLY A 40 -11.54 8.03 1.20
CA GLY A 40 -12.01 8.07 2.59
C GLY A 40 -10.98 7.67 3.65
N LYS A 41 -9.76 7.30 3.29
CA LYS A 41 -8.71 6.80 4.22
C LYS A 41 -8.43 7.71 5.42
N THR A 42 -8.08 8.96 5.15
CA THR A 42 -7.82 9.97 6.20
C THR A 42 -9.06 10.19 7.08
N THR A 43 -10.27 10.13 6.50
CA THR A 43 -11.52 10.23 7.26
C THR A 43 -11.68 9.06 8.22
N ILE A 44 -11.42 7.82 7.77
CA ILE A 44 -11.43 6.62 8.61
C ILE A 44 -10.42 6.77 9.75
N LEU A 45 -9.19 7.20 9.43
CA LEU A 45 -8.15 7.40 10.43
C LEU A 45 -8.55 8.45 11.48
N ARG A 46 -9.15 9.57 11.05
CA ARG A 46 -9.63 10.63 11.96
C ARG A 46 -10.82 10.19 12.80
N MET A 47 -11.72 9.36 12.27
CA MET A 47 -12.83 8.80 13.05
C MET A 47 -12.32 7.83 14.13
N LEU A 48 -11.33 7.00 13.83
CA LEU A 48 -10.64 6.16 14.82
C LEU A 48 -10.01 7.02 15.93
N ALA A 49 -9.33 8.09 15.56
CA ALA A 49 -8.69 9.01 16.50
C ALA A 49 -9.70 9.83 17.34
N GLY A 50 -10.98 9.88 16.98
CA GLY A 50 -11.97 10.76 17.60
C GLY A 50 -11.81 12.24 17.22
N LEU A 51 -11.11 12.52 16.13
CA LEU A 51 -10.94 13.85 15.54
C LEU A 51 -12.07 14.18 14.55
N GLU A 52 -12.78 13.16 14.08
CA GLU A 52 -13.98 13.27 13.26
C GLU A 52 -15.04 12.33 13.82
N LYS A 53 -16.32 12.68 13.71
CA LYS A 53 -17.41 11.84 14.17
C LYS A 53 -18.07 11.14 12.98
N GLN A 54 -18.26 9.81 13.09
CA GLN A 54 -19.07 9.06 12.14
C GLN A 54 -20.54 9.46 12.23
N ASP A 55 -21.27 9.32 11.12
CA ASP A 55 -22.71 9.58 11.07
C ASP A 55 -23.50 8.39 11.62
N SER A 56 -23.00 7.17 11.38
CA SER A 56 -23.53 5.92 11.96
C SER A 56 -22.47 4.84 12.02
N GLY A 57 -22.77 3.74 12.72
CA GLY A 57 -21.87 2.61 12.94
C GLY A 57 -21.09 2.71 14.24
N ASP A 58 -20.30 1.67 14.52
CA ASP A 58 -19.59 1.52 15.78
C ASP A 58 -18.08 1.35 15.58
N ILE A 59 -17.32 2.06 16.40
CA ILE A 59 -15.86 1.91 16.53
C ILE A 59 -15.59 1.25 17.89
N ILE A 60 -14.96 0.09 17.86
CA ILE A 60 -14.64 -0.69 19.06
C ILE A 60 -13.12 -0.83 19.13
N ILE A 61 -12.52 -0.48 20.26
CA ILE A 61 -11.09 -0.63 20.55
C ILE A 61 -10.95 -1.42 21.86
N ASP A 62 -10.23 -2.51 21.83
CA ASP A 62 -10.04 -3.43 22.96
C ASP A 62 -11.38 -3.81 23.62
N GLY A 63 -12.36 -4.18 22.80
CA GLY A 63 -13.71 -4.55 23.21
C GLY A 63 -14.59 -3.41 23.71
N LYS A 64 -14.11 -2.16 23.72
CA LYS A 64 -14.85 -0.99 24.20
C LYS A 64 -15.34 -0.14 23.03
N ASN A 65 -16.64 0.18 23.01
CA ASN A 65 -17.18 1.16 22.06
C ASN A 65 -16.69 2.57 22.43
N VAL A 66 -15.94 3.19 21.48
CA VAL A 66 -15.30 4.50 21.70
C VAL A 66 -16.04 5.66 21.03
N ASN A 67 -17.23 5.45 20.47
CA ASN A 67 -17.98 6.48 19.73
C ASN A 67 -18.19 7.78 20.51
N LYS A 68 -18.36 7.69 21.84
CA LYS A 68 -18.61 8.82 22.72
C LYS A 68 -17.34 9.33 23.42
N LEU A 69 -16.22 8.63 23.30
CA LEU A 69 -14.97 9.04 23.95
C LEU A 69 -14.30 10.15 23.13
N PRO A 70 -13.88 11.25 23.77
CA PRO A 70 -13.08 12.28 23.11
C PRO A 70 -11.68 11.72 22.77
N SER A 71 -10.99 12.36 21.82
CA SER A 71 -9.70 11.89 21.29
C SER A 71 -8.62 11.65 22.38
N ASN A 72 -8.57 12.52 23.39
CA ASN A 72 -7.61 12.44 24.49
C ASN A 72 -7.83 11.26 25.45
N GLU A 73 -8.99 10.61 25.41
CA GLU A 73 -9.35 9.45 26.24
C GLU A 73 -9.25 8.11 25.53
N ARG A 74 -8.95 8.12 24.20
CA ARG A 74 -8.87 6.90 23.39
C ARG A 74 -7.54 6.17 23.47
N GLY A 75 -6.52 6.73 24.15
CA GLY A 75 -5.20 6.11 24.28
C GLY A 75 -4.42 6.00 22.96
N ILE A 76 -4.64 6.93 22.04
CA ILE A 76 -4.13 6.90 20.66
C ILE A 76 -3.01 7.93 20.48
N GLY A 77 -1.90 7.50 19.86
CA GLY A 77 -0.88 8.37 19.31
C GLY A 77 -1.22 8.72 17.85
N PHE A 78 -1.11 9.99 17.47
CA PHE A 78 -1.43 10.43 16.12
C PHE A 78 -0.26 11.21 15.50
N VAL A 79 0.15 10.85 14.29
CA VAL A 79 1.13 11.57 13.46
C VAL A 79 0.39 12.15 12.25
N PHE A 80 0.36 13.46 12.15
CA PHE A 80 -0.28 14.18 11.04
C PHE A 80 0.63 14.23 9.81
N GLN A 81 0.06 14.34 8.63
CA GLN A 81 0.76 14.46 7.35
C GLN A 81 1.79 15.62 7.33
N SER A 82 1.46 16.75 7.95
CA SER A 82 2.36 17.91 8.09
C SER A 82 3.30 17.79 9.29
N TYR A 83 3.32 16.60 9.96
CA TYR A 83 4.00 16.37 11.25
C TYR A 83 3.46 17.20 12.41
N ALA A 84 2.90 18.36 12.17
CA ALA A 84 2.28 19.29 13.14
C ALA A 84 3.14 19.52 14.39
N LEU A 85 4.48 19.61 14.23
CA LEU A 85 5.37 19.98 15.33
C LEU A 85 5.11 21.44 15.72
N PHE A 86 5.18 21.71 17.02
CA PHE A 86 5.04 23.07 17.56
C PHE A 86 6.29 23.88 17.20
N PRO A 87 6.20 24.90 16.31
CA PRO A 87 7.39 25.54 15.73
C PRO A 87 8.19 26.36 16.76
N PHE A 88 7.55 26.84 17.82
CA PHE A 88 8.17 27.64 18.87
C PHE A 88 8.62 26.81 20.08
N MET A 89 8.56 25.50 19.99
CA MET A 89 9.03 24.58 21.02
C MET A 89 10.27 23.84 20.52
N THR A 90 11.21 23.57 21.42
CA THR A 90 12.34 22.70 21.13
C THR A 90 11.85 21.29 20.81
N VAL A 91 12.71 20.45 20.22
CA VAL A 91 12.45 19.01 20.03
C VAL A 91 12.11 18.34 21.38
N TYR A 92 12.87 18.64 22.42
CA TYR A 92 12.59 18.15 23.78
C TYR A 92 11.17 18.52 24.23
N ASP A 93 10.79 19.79 24.09
CA ASP A 93 9.49 20.27 24.52
C ASP A 93 8.34 19.72 23.67
N ASN A 94 8.55 19.52 22.36
CA ASN A 94 7.59 18.84 21.50
C ASN A 94 7.29 17.42 22.02
N ILE A 95 8.34 16.61 22.28
CA ILE A 95 8.18 15.24 22.77
C ILE A 95 7.57 15.24 24.18
N ALA A 96 8.03 16.13 25.05
CA ALA A 96 7.57 16.24 26.43
C ALA A 96 6.13 16.77 26.57
N TYR A 97 5.55 17.36 25.52
CA TYR A 97 4.29 18.10 25.61
C TYR A 97 3.15 17.26 26.19
N GLY A 98 2.88 16.08 25.61
CA GLY A 98 1.82 15.20 26.09
C GLY A 98 2.02 14.73 27.54
N LEU A 99 3.27 14.47 27.94
CA LEU A 99 3.61 14.08 29.31
C LEU A 99 3.40 15.23 30.32
N LYS A 100 3.69 16.48 29.90
CA LYS A 100 3.41 17.69 30.72
C LYS A 100 1.90 17.87 30.91
N VAL A 101 1.10 17.67 29.84
CA VAL A 101 -0.37 17.73 29.92
C VAL A 101 -0.91 16.65 30.87
N GLN A 102 -0.33 15.45 30.85
CA GLN A 102 -0.64 14.35 31.80
C GLN A 102 -0.08 14.58 33.22
N LYS A 103 0.58 15.72 33.47
CA LYS A 103 1.18 16.08 34.77
C LYS A 103 2.17 15.04 35.30
N LYS A 104 2.91 14.34 34.41
CA LYS A 104 3.99 13.43 34.82
C LYS A 104 5.12 14.20 35.49
N ASP A 105 5.85 13.53 36.39
CA ASP A 105 6.97 14.17 37.06
C ASP A 105 8.15 14.50 36.14
N LYS A 106 8.97 15.47 36.53
CA LYS A 106 10.06 15.99 35.68
C LYS A 106 11.14 14.93 35.42
N LYS A 107 11.39 14.02 36.35
CA LYS A 107 12.40 12.97 36.20
C LYS A 107 11.94 11.95 35.16
N PHE A 108 10.68 11.51 35.25
CA PHE A 108 10.06 10.63 34.25
C PHE A 108 10.09 11.26 32.86
N ILE A 109 9.68 12.54 32.73
CA ILE A 109 9.67 13.25 31.43
C ILE A 109 11.09 13.27 30.85
N LYS A 110 12.12 13.63 31.64
CA LYS A 110 13.50 13.70 31.17
C LYS A 110 13.99 12.35 30.66
N GLN A 111 13.74 11.29 31.42
CA GLN A 111 14.11 9.93 31.05
C GLN A 111 13.40 9.48 29.78
N ARG A 112 12.07 9.64 29.71
CA ARG A 112 11.26 9.20 28.60
C ARG A 112 11.60 9.92 27.28
N VAL A 113 11.87 11.24 27.34
CA VAL A 113 12.33 11.98 26.16
C VAL A 113 13.68 11.48 25.67
N ALA A 114 14.63 11.20 26.57
CA ALA A 114 15.92 10.65 26.20
C ALA A 114 15.77 9.27 25.51
N GLU A 115 14.99 8.35 26.11
CA GLU A 115 14.68 7.03 25.54
C GLU A 115 14.09 7.14 24.12
N LEU A 116 13.16 8.09 23.90
CA LEU A 116 12.52 8.27 22.62
C LEU A 116 13.46 8.89 21.58
N LEU A 117 14.34 9.80 21.98
CA LEU A 117 15.36 10.37 21.09
C LEU A 117 16.35 9.28 20.64
N GLU A 118 16.76 8.40 21.53
CA GLU A 118 17.57 7.22 21.20
C GLU A 118 16.81 6.28 20.25
N LEU A 119 15.54 5.96 20.56
CA LEU A 119 14.70 5.07 19.75
C LEU A 119 14.58 5.57 18.30
N VAL A 120 14.43 6.89 18.10
CA VAL A 120 14.30 7.46 16.75
C VAL A 120 15.65 7.78 16.10
N GLY A 121 16.78 7.47 16.75
CA GLY A 121 18.12 7.66 16.26
C GLY A 121 18.57 9.13 16.17
N LEU A 122 18.08 9.97 17.08
CA LEU A 122 18.34 11.42 17.13
C LEU A 122 18.66 11.91 18.56
N PRO A 123 19.68 11.34 19.27
CA PRO A 123 19.93 11.65 20.69
C PRO A 123 20.32 13.11 20.92
N ASP A 124 20.99 13.76 19.97
CA ASP A 124 21.64 15.07 20.16
C ASP A 124 20.77 16.27 19.74
N VAL A 125 19.57 16.04 19.19
CA VAL A 125 18.74 17.14 18.63
C VAL A 125 17.78 17.79 19.63
N GLY A 126 17.76 17.36 20.87
CA GLY A 126 16.77 17.77 21.88
C GLY A 126 16.62 19.29 22.07
N LYS A 127 17.71 20.07 21.86
CA LYS A 127 17.70 21.54 21.98
C LYS A 127 17.36 22.28 20.69
N ARG A 128 17.25 21.57 19.54
CA ARG A 128 16.93 22.18 18.25
C ARG A 128 15.44 22.51 18.15
N TYR A 129 15.12 23.40 17.22
CA TYR A 129 13.75 23.71 16.83
C TYR A 129 13.36 22.96 15.55
N PRO A 130 12.05 22.79 15.25
CA PRO A 130 11.60 22.06 14.06
C PRO A 130 12.13 22.57 12.71
N ASP A 131 12.35 23.88 12.57
CA ASP A 131 12.93 24.52 11.39
C ASP A 131 14.40 24.14 11.13
N GLN A 132 15.11 23.69 12.15
CA GLN A 132 16.50 23.23 12.10
C GLN A 132 16.63 21.74 11.75
N LEU A 133 15.52 21.06 11.44
CA LEU A 133 15.46 19.64 11.15
C LEU A 133 15.15 19.37 9.68
N SER A 134 15.72 18.30 9.12
CA SER A 134 15.29 17.77 7.82
C SER A 134 13.86 17.21 7.88
N GLY A 135 13.24 16.99 6.72
CA GLY A 135 11.89 16.37 6.65
C GLY A 135 11.79 15.05 7.39
N GLY A 136 12.75 14.14 7.13
CA GLY A 136 12.81 12.85 7.81
C GLY A 136 13.08 12.96 9.32
N GLN A 137 13.89 13.92 9.75
CA GLN A 137 14.08 14.18 11.17
C GLN A 137 12.79 14.71 11.83
N ARG A 138 12.07 15.63 11.18
CA ARG A 138 10.77 16.11 11.67
C ARG A 138 9.77 14.97 11.84
N GLN A 139 9.71 14.05 10.88
CA GLN A 139 8.85 12.87 10.95
C GLN A 139 9.20 12.00 12.16
N ARG A 140 10.48 11.67 12.36
CA ARG A 140 10.95 10.86 13.50
C ARG A 140 10.62 11.53 14.83
N ILE A 141 10.75 12.85 14.94
CA ILE A 141 10.36 13.58 16.15
C ILE A 141 8.84 13.59 16.35
N ALA A 142 8.04 13.71 15.28
CA ALA A 142 6.59 13.61 15.39
C ALA A 142 6.14 12.21 15.87
N LEU A 143 6.82 11.14 15.41
CA LEU A 143 6.61 9.79 15.93
C LEU A 143 7.00 9.69 17.42
N ALA A 144 8.17 10.21 17.81
CA ALA A 144 8.59 10.24 19.20
C ALA A 144 7.57 10.97 20.09
N ARG A 145 7.05 12.11 19.63
CA ARG A 145 6.00 12.86 20.33
C ARG A 145 4.71 12.04 20.50
N ALA A 146 4.28 11.35 19.43
CA ALA A 146 3.08 10.50 19.47
C ALA A 146 3.24 9.31 20.41
N LEU A 147 4.45 8.74 20.53
CA LEU A 147 4.79 7.62 21.40
C LEU A 147 5.04 8.02 22.86
N ALA A 148 5.28 9.30 23.14
CA ALA A 148 5.65 9.76 24.50
C ALA A 148 4.61 9.40 25.57
N PRO A 149 3.29 9.58 25.34
CA PRO A 149 2.24 9.21 26.30
C PRO A 149 2.05 7.70 26.49
N GLN A 150 2.81 6.86 25.79
CA GLN A 150 2.67 5.39 25.78
C GLN A 150 1.28 4.94 25.28
N PRO A 151 0.92 5.31 24.02
CA PRO A 151 -0.37 4.92 23.46
C PRO A 151 -0.45 3.42 23.21
N GLU A 152 -1.67 2.89 23.15
CA GLU A 152 -1.94 1.50 22.78
C GLU A 152 -2.14 1.30 21.27
N LEU A 153 -2.44 2.39 20.56
CA LEU A 153 -2.66 2.43 19.12
C LEU A 153 -1.92 3.65 18.52
N LEU A 154 -1.25 3.44 17.40
CA LEU A 154 -0.57 4.49 16.65
C LEU A 154 -1.24 4.69 15.28
N LEU A 155 -1.60 5.92 14.98
CA LEU A 155 -2.18 6.31 13.69
C LEU A 155 -1.25 7.28 12.97
N LEU A 156 -0.97 7.02 11.68
CA LEU A 156 -0.06 7.82 10.86
C LEU A 156 -0.77 8.23 9.56
N ASP A 157 -0.96 9.52 9.38
CA ASP A 157 -1.61 10.09 8.20
C ASP A 157 -0.54 10.46 7.17
N GLU A 158 -0.41 9.71 6.09
CA GLU A 158 0.57 9.85 5.01
C GLU A 158 2.02 10.10 5.51
N PRO A 159 2.59 9.18 6.28
CA PRO A 159 3.87 9.43 6.95
C PRO A 159 5.05 9.68 6.00
N PHE A 160 4.95 9.32 4.73
CA PHE A 160 6.06 9.43 3.78
C PHE A 160 5.87 10.50 2.69
N ALA A 161 4.78 11.29 2.74
CA ALA A 161 4.36 12.15 1.63
C ALA A 161 5.29 13.33 1.30
N ALA A 162 6.00 13.90 2.29
CA ALA A 162 6.76 15.14 2.11
C ALA A 162 8.29 14.92 2.04
N ILE A 163 8.74 13.76 1.51
CA ILE A 163 10.13 13.32 1.60
C ILE A 163 10.64 12.89 0.23
N ASP A 164 11.92 13.19 -0.07
CA ASP A 164 12.54 12.75 -1.32
C ASP A 164 12.64 11.22 -1.43
N ALA A 165 12.69 10.70 -2.67
CA ALA A 165 12.57 9.27 -2.95
C ALA A 165 13.65 8.41 -2.27
N LYS A 166 14.89 8.91 -2.14
CA LYS A 166 15.98 8.15 -1.51
C LYS A 166 15.76 8.02 0.00
N VAL A 167 15.46 9.12 0.66
CA VAL A 167 15.20 9.17 2.12
C VAL A 167 13.89 8.44 2.46
N ARG A 168 12.91 8.45 1.55
CA ARG A 168 11.63 7.74 1.72
C ARG A 168 11.83 6.23 1.91
N LYS A 169 12.69 5.60 1.10
CA LYS A 169 12.98 4.15 1.23
C LYS A 169 13.61 3.83 2.60
N GLU A 170 14.60 4.63 3.02
CA GLU A 170 15.25 4.45 4.32
C GLU A 170 14.25 4.63 5.48
N LEU A 171 13.32 5.57 5.35
CA LEU A 171 12.29 5.82 6.35
C LEU A 171 11.21 4.73 6.42
N ARG A 172 10.85 4.10 5.30
CA ARG A 172 9.94 2.94 5.31
C ARG A 172 10.52 1.79 6.14
N THR A 173 11.76 1.40 5.83
CA THR A 173 12.47 0.35 6.59
C THR A 173 12.59 0.73 8.07
N TRP A 174 13.03 1.96 8.36
CA TRP A 174 13.16 2.44 9.73
C TRP A 174 11.83 2.46 10.50
N LEU A 175 10.73 2.87 9.87
CA LEU A 175 9.41 2.89 10.50
C LEU A 175 8.96 1.47 10.82
N ARG A 176 9.09 0.54 9.87
CA ARG A 176 8.77 -0.87 10.05
C ARG A 176 9.54 -1.45 11.25
N ASP A 177 10.87 -1.34 11.24
CA ASP A 177 11.74 -1.85 12.30
C ASP A 177 11.40 -1.23 13.68
N THR A 178 11.07 0.06 13.69
CA THR A 178 10.71 0.78 14.93
C THR A 178 9.39 0.27 15.50
N ILE A 179 8.36 0.08 14.65
CA ILE A 179 7.05 -0.42 15.08
C ILE A 179 7.16 -1.88 15.54
N ASP A 180 7.87 -2.73 14.82
CA ASP A 180 8.12 -4.13 15.20
C ASP A 180 8.84 -4.22 16.55
N LYS A 181 9.85 -3.38 16.77
CA LYS A 181 10.59 -3.33 18.05
C LYS A 181 9.71 -2.91 19.23
N ILE A 182 8.74 -2.02 19.01
CA ILE A 182 7.83 -1.54 20.06
C ILE A 182 6.66 -2.52 20.27
N GLY A 183 6.25 -3.23 19.21
CA GLY A 183 5.10 -4.15 19.22
C GLY A 183 3.74 -3.45 19.35
N ILE A 184 3.64 -2.17 18.94
CA ILE A 184 2.41 -1.39 19.02
C ILE A 184 1.53 -1.62 17.78
N THR A 185 0.23 -1.79 17.99
CA THR A 185 -0.73 -1.80 16.87
C THR A 185 -0.70 -0.47 16.15
N SER A 186 -0.55 -0.50 14.84
CA SER A 186 -0.38 0.73 14.06
C SER A 186 -1.20 0.71 12.78
N ILE A 187 -1.72 1.88 12.38
CA ILE A 187 -2.41 2.08 11.10
C ILE A 187 -1.77 3.27 10.41
N PHE A 188 -1.36 3.09 9.15
CA PHE A 188 -0.92 4.21 8.34
C PHE A 188 -1.75 4.35 7.08
N VAL A 189 -1.94 5.58 6.64
CA VAL A 189 -2.61 5.92 5.38
C VAL A 189 -1.57 6.19 4.32
N THR A 190 -1.76 5.66 3.13
CA THR A 190 -0.97 6.00 1.95
C THR A 190 -1.79 5.89 0.67
N HIS A 191 -1.35 6.54 -0.38
CA HIS A 191 -1.81 6.35 -1.75
C HIS A 191 -0.75 5.67 -2.62
N ASP A 192 0.43 5.43 -2.07
CA ASP A 192 1.57 4.76 -2.72
C ASP A 192 1.52 3.25 -2.41
N GLN A 193 1.47 2.45 -3.49
CA GLN A 193 1.36 1.00 -3.40
C GLN A 193 2.63 0.37 -2.83
N ASP A 194 3.80 0.88 -3.22
CA ASP A 194 5.08 0.36 -2.75
C ASP A 194 5.22 0.56 -1.23
N GLU A 195 4.73 1.70 -0.71
CA GLU A 195 4.71 1.95 0.74
C GLU A 195 3.84 0.91 1.48
N ALA A 196 2.65 0.63 0.97
CA ALA A 196 1.76 -0.35 1.58
C ALA A 196 2.34 -1.77 1.52
N ILE A 197 2.87 -2.18 0.36
CA ILE A 197 3.43 -3.52 0.13
C ILE A 197 4.69 -3.75 0.96
N GLU A 198 5.59 -2.74 1.07
CA GLU A 198 6.86 -2.91 1.79
C GLU A 198 6.71 -2.82 3.32
N VAL A 199 5.69 -2.10 3.82
CA VAL A 199 5.61 -1.73 5.24
C VAL A 199 4.53 -2.49 5.99
N ALA A 200 3.37 -2.78 5.39
CA ALA A 200 2.22 -3.34 6.09
C ALA A 200 2.30 -4.86 6.32
N ASP A 201 1.75 -5.34 7.43
CA ASP A 201 1.41 -6.76 7.64
C ASP A 201 0.15 -7.14 6.88
N GLU A 202 -0.83 -6.22 6.86
CA GLU A 202 -2.08 -6.34 6.13
C GLU A 202 -2.44 -5.00 5.49
N ILE A 203 -3.06 -5.06 4.33
CA ILE A 203 -3.52 -3.90 3.58
C ILE A 203 -5.04 -3.91 3.52
N VAL A 204 -5.65 -2.78 3.83
CA VAL A 204 -7.07 -2.51 3.61
C VAL A 204 -7.17 -1.58 2.40
N ILE A 205 -7.65 -2.11 1.27
CA ILE A 205 -7.84 -1.31 0.06
C ILE A 205 -9.22 -0.65 0.12
N THR A 206 -9.23 0.68 -0.05
CA THR A 206 -10.45 1.48 -0.07
C THR A 206 -10.66 2.16 -1.42
N ASN A 207 -11.91 2.21 -1.86
CA ASN A 207 -12.33 2.90 -3.07
C ASN A 207 -13.71 3.52 -2.87
N ARG A 208 -13.89 4.78 -3.24
CA ARG A 208 -15.19 5.49 -3.15
C ARG A 208 -15.92 5.30 -1.80
N GLY A 209 -15.16 5.37 -0.71
CA GLY A 209 -15.68 5.22 0.64
C GLY A 209 -15.99 3.77 1.08
N ARG A 210 -15.67 2.76 0.29
CA ARG A 210 -15.90 1.34 0.61
C ARG A 210 -14.59 0.58 0.72
N VAL A 211 -14.61 -0.53 1.43
CA VAL A 211 -13.52 -1.51 1.47
C VAL A 211 -13.68 -2.46 0.27
N GLU A 212 -12.66 -2.54 -0.56
CA GLU A 212 -12.61 -3.43 -1.73
C GLU A 212 -12.04 -4.80 -1.37
N GLN A 213 -10.92 -4.80 -0.64
CA GLN A 213 -10.24 -6.03 -0.22
C GLN A 213 -9.39 -5.79 1.02
N ILE A 214 -9.23 -6.84 1.82
CA ILE A 214 -8.31 -6.90 2.96
C ILE A 214 -7.50 -8.18 2.80
N GLY A 215 -6.20 -8.11 3.05
CA GLY A 215 -5.30 -9.25 3.00
C GLY A 215 -3.84 -8.84 3.24
N ASN A 216 -2.95 -9.81 3.32
CA ASN A 216 -1.52 -9.52 3.32
C ASN A 216 -1.07 -9.00 1.94
N PRO A 217 0.11 -8.35 1.84
CA PRO A 217 0.58 -7.80 0.56
C PRO A 217 0.63 -8.81 -0.60
N VAL A 218 1.00 -10.05 -0.33
CA VAL A 218 1.10 -11.11 -1.34
C VAL A 218 -0.30 -11.51 -1.85
N GLU A 219 -1.26 -11.72 -0.95
CA GLU A 219 -2.65 -12.02 -1.32
C GLU A 219 -3.27 -10.90 -2.15
N ILE A 220 -3.09 -9.64 -1.71
CA ILE A 220 -3.60 -8.46 -2.44
C ILE A 220 -3.04 -8.40 -3.86
N TYR A 221 -1.75 -8.74 -4.00
CA TYR A 221 -1.07 -8.70 -5.29
C TYR A 221 -1.43 -9.89 -6.19
N LEU A 222 -1.39 -11.11 -5.66
CA LEU A 222 -1.56 -12.33 -6.46
C LEU A 222 -3.02 -12.74 -6.64
N GLU A 223 -3.90 -12.38 -5.70
CA GLU A 223 -5.31 -12.80 -5.65
C GLU A 223 -6.24 -11.58 -5.49
N PRO A 224 -6.22 -10.62 -6.44
CA PRO A 224 -7.13 -9.50 -6.40
C PRO A 224 -8.57 -9.99 -6.52
N LYS A 225 -9.45 -9.56 -5.61
CA LYS A 225 -10.86 -10.01 -5.55
C LYS A 225 -11.79 -9.21 -6.43
N THR A 226 -11.42 -7.96 -6.75
CA THR A 226 -12.23 -7.08 -7.59
C THR A 226 -11.43 -6.54 -8.77
N PRO A 227 -12.08 -6.20 -9.88
CA PRO A 227 -11.42 -5.56 -11.03
C PRO A 227 -10.69 -4.28 -10.64
N PHE A 228 -11.24 -3.53 -9.67
CA PHE A 228 -10.58 -2.35 -9.14
C PHE A 228 -9.22 -2.70 -8.52
N VAL A 229 -9.17 -3.70 -7.63
CA VAL A 229 -7.91 -4.10 -6.98
C VAL A 229 -6.90 -4.62 -7.99
N ALA A 230 -7.33 -5.44 -8.95
CA ALA A 230 -6.47 -5.98 -9.99
C ALA A 230 -5.84 -4.88 -10.87
N GLN A 231 -6.58 -3.79 -11.15
CA GLN A 231 -6.09 -2.64 -11.89
C GLN A 231 -5.29 -1.67 -11.04
N PHE A 232 -5.70 -1.48 -9.78
CA PHE A 232 -5.11 -0.49 -8.89
C PHE A 232 -3.76 -0.94 -8.35
N ILE A 233 -3.56 -2.24 -8.11
CA ILE A 233 -2.31 -2.79 -7.56
C ILE A 233 -1.40 -3.26 -8.71
N GLY A 234 -0.20 -2.71 -8.76
CA GLY A 234 0.79 -3.02 -9.79
C GLY A 234 0.51 -2.30 -11.13
N GLN A 235 1.35 -2.58 -12.10
CA GLN A 235 1.15 -2.16 -13.48
C GLN A 235 0.27 -3.21 -14.18
N SER A 236 -0.82 -2.80 -14.79
CA SER A 236 -1.73 -3.74 -15.45
C SER A 236 -2.30 -3.14 -16.73
N ALA A 237 -2.54 -4.00 -17.71
CA ALA A 237 -3.26 -3.68 -18.93
C ALA A 237 -4.62 -4.37 -18.96
N VAL A 238 -5.65 -3.69 -19.44
CA VAL A 238 -6.98 -4.27 -19.65
C VAL A 238 -7.07 -4.75 -21.11
N ILE A 239 -7.52 -5.97 -21.29
CA ILE A 239 -7.79 -6.58 -22.60
C ILE A 239 -9.31 -6.74 -22.73
N GLU A 240 -9.88 -6.26 -23.81
CA GLU A 240 -11.33 -6.35 -24.07
C GLU A 240 -11.78 -7.77 -24.42
N ASP A 241 -10.93 -8.52 -25.16
CA ASP A 241 -11.26 -9.86 -25.62
C ASP A 241 -10.03 -10.79 -25.55
N TYR A 242 -9.89 -11.51 -24.45
CA TYR A 242 -8.80 -12.47 -24.26
C TYR A 242 -9.05 -13.82 -24.94
N SER A 243 -10.26 -14.09 -25.44
CA SER A 243 -10.58 -15.35 -26.11
C SER A 243 -9.81 -15.56 -27.41
N LYS A 244 -9.23 -14.48 -27.94
CA LYS A 244 -8.35 -14.51 -29.14
C LYS A 244 -6.92 -14.90 -28.81
N LEU A 245 -6.57 -14.96 -27.52
CA LEU A 245 -5.21 -15.31 -27.09
C LEU A 245 -5.05 -16.83 -26.99
N LYS A 246 -3.93 -17.33 -27.49
CA LYS A 246 -3.59 -18.75 -27.43
C LYS A 246 -3.55 -19.28 -26.01
N GLY A 247 -4.20 -20.40 -25.78
CA GLY A 247 -4.30 -21.04 -24.46
C GLY A 247 -5.39 -20.46 -23.55
N PHE A 248 -6.17 -19.47 -24.03
CA PHE A 248 -7.26 -18.83 -23.28
C PHE A 248 -8.61 -18.91 -24.00
N GLU A 249 -8.74 -19.72 -25.03
CA GLU A 249 -9.99 -19.90 -25.78
C GLU A 249 -11.10 -20.35 -24.79
N THR A 250 -12.14 -19.53 -24.71
CA THR A 250 -13.30 -19.81 -23.86
C THR A 250 -14.56 -20.01 -24.72
N ALA A 251 -15.44 -20.85 -24.22
CA ALA A 251 -16.80 -20.90 -24.71
C ALA A 251 -17.59 -19.78 -24.00
N GLU A 252 -18.23 -18.93 -24.76
CA GLU A 252 -19.32 -17.99 -24.42
C GLU A 252 -19.16 -17.13 -23.15
N GLY A 253 -19.17 -15.81 -23.27
CA GLY A 253 -19.27 -14.87 -22.16
C GLY A 253 -18.49 -13.57 -22.36
N LYS A 254 -18.42 -12.76 -21.31
CA LYS A 254 -17.56 -11.56 -21.23
C LYS A 254 -16.09 -12.01 -21.22
N THR A 255 -15.33 -11.48 -22.14
CA THR A 255 -13.94 -11.89 -22.40
C THR A 255 -12.92 -10.83 -21.99
N SER A 256 -13.33 -9.86 -21.15
CA SER A 256 -12.40 -8.85 -20.63
C SER A 256 -11.49 -9.42 -19.55
N ALA A 257 -10.22 -9.03 -19.59
CA ALA A 257 -9.22 -9.48 -18.63
C ALA A 257 -8.22 -8.38 -18.29
N ILE A 258 -7.51 -8.60 -17.17
CA ILE A 258 -6.38 -7.79 -16.75
C ILE A 258 -5.13 -8.65 -16.82
N ILE A 259 -4.09 -8.12 -17.49
CA ILE A 259 -2.77 -8.76 -17.57
C ILE A 259 -1.74 -7.89 -16.88
N ARG A 260 -0.80 -8.52 -16.18
CA ARG A 260 0.35 -7.86 -15.59
C ARG A 260 1.63 -8.16 -16.35
N PRO A 261 2.60 -7.22 -16.38
CA PRO A 261 3.86 -7.40 -17.10
C PRO A 261 4.66 -8.64 -16.69
N GLU A 262 4.59 -9.05 -15.44
CA GLU A 262 5.26 -10.24 -14.91
C GLU A 262 4.64 -11.57 -15.34
N PHE A 263 3.42 -11.54 -15.89
CA PHE A 263 2.77 -12.72 -16.44
C PHE A 263 3.09 -12.92 -17.93
N ILE A 264 3.89 -12.04 -18.48
CA ILE A 264 4.24 -12.01 -19.90
C ILE A 264 5.73 -12.32 -20.05
N GLU A 265 6.01 -13.34 -20.83
CA GLU A 265 7.37 -13.70 -21.25
C GLU A 265 7.53 -13.29 -22.72
N ILE A 266 8.59 -12.55 -23.02
CA ILE A 266 8.90 -12.06 -24.35
C ILE A 266 10.22 -12.69 -24.80
N ASN A 267 10.22 -13.34 -25.97
CA ASN A 267 11.40 -13.94 -26.57
C ASN A 267 11.60 -13.38 -27.96
N LYS A 268 12.87 -13.25 -28.41
CA LYS A 268 13.13 -12.99 -29.82
C LYS A 268 12.65 -14.16 -30.65
N PHE A 269 12.19 -13.85 -31.86
CA PHE A 269 11.67 -14.85 -32.78
C PHE A 269 12.70 -15.98 -33.03
N GLU A 270 13.98 -15.62 -33.18
CA GLU A 270 15.09 -16.55 -33.42
C GLU A 270 15.41 -17.45 -32.21
N ASP A 271 15.16 -16.95 -30.99
CA ASP A 271 15.46 -17.66 -29.72
C ASP A 271 14.29 -18.56 -29.28
N SER A 272 13.14 -18.49 -29.94
CA SER A 272 11.91 -19.17 -29.52
C SER A 272 11.74 -20.57 -30.13
N GLU A 273 12.51 -20.93 -31.15
CA GLU A 273 12.40 -22.23 -31.86
C GLU A 273 12.57 -23.48 -30.96
N TYR A 274 13.21 -23.33 -29.80
CA TYR A 274 13.43 -24.40 -28.82
C TYR A 274 12.63 -24.21 -27.52
N HIS A 275 11.69 -23.27 -27.50
CA HIS A 275 10.91 -23.02 -26.30
C HIS A 275 9.83 -24.10 -26.12
N PRO A 276 9.70 -24.71 -24.89
CA PRO A 276 8.76 -25.83 -24.67
C PRO A 276 7.31 -25.48 -25.02
N PHE A 277 6.95 -24.22 -24.97
CA PHE A 277 5.58 -23.70 -25.21
C PHE A 277 5.45 -22.88 -26.49
N GLU A 278 6.33 -23.08 -27.48
CA GLU A 278 6.32 -22.30 -28.72
C GLU A 278 4.95 -22.26 -29.41
N SER A 279 4.23 -23.38 -29.44
CA SER A 279 2.89 -23.48 -30.01
C SER A 279 1.84 -22.58 -29.34
N SER A 280 2.07 -22.21 -28.06
CA SER A 280 1.19 -21.37 -27.26
C SER A 280 1.66 -19.92 -27.17
N MET A 281 2.76 -19.59 -27.83
CA MET A 281 3.24 -18.23 -27.96
C MET A 281 2.50 -17.48 -29.08
N GLU A 282 2.26 -16.22 -28.83
CA GLU A 282 1.72 -15.27 -29.81
C GLU A 282 2.84 -14.67 -30.64
N ASP A 283 2.56 -14.43 -31.92
CA ASP A 283 3.40 -13.59 -32.76
C ASP A 283 3.09 -12.12 -32.46
N ALA A 284 4.12 -11.34 -32.16
CA ALA A 284 3.96 -9.94 -31.83
C ALA A 284 5.05 -9.07 -32.48
N VAL A 285 4.76 -7.78 -32.56
CA VAL A 285 5.70 -6.77 -33.05
C VAL A 285 5.96 -5.75 -31.97
N VAL A 286 7.23 -5.47 -31.68
CA VAL A 286 7.64 -4.48 -30.66
C VAL A 286 7.23 -3.08 -31.11
N GLU A 287 6.40 -2.43 -30.30
CA GLU A 287 5.99 -1.03 -30.50
C GLU A 287 6.95 -0.04 -29.82
N ASP A 288 7.43 -0.40 -28.63
CA ASP A 288 8.30 0.46 -27.80
C ASP A 288 9.16 -0.35 -26.83
N VAL A 289 10.35 0.19 -26.51
CA VAL A 289 11.28 -0.39 -25.55
C VAL A 289 11.79 0.71 -24.64
N SER A 290 11.45 0.64 -23.35
CA SER A 290 11.84 1.62 -22.35
C SER A 290 12.73 0.99 -21.28
N PHE A 291 13.89 1.60 -21.01
CA PHE A 291 14.78 1.18 -19.91
C PHE A 291 14.24 1.60 -18.56
N ARG A 292 14.12 0.67 -17.62
CA ARG A 292 13.58 0.88 -16.25
C ARG A 292 14.64 0.67 -15.14
N GLY A 293 15.91 0.69 -15.46
CA GLY A 293 17.01 0.52 -14.50
C GLY A 293 17.42 -0.94 -14.32
N ASN A 294 16.53 -1.80 -13.90
CA ASN A 294 16.77 -3.24 -13.65
C ASN A 294 16.25 -4.18 -14.75
N SER A 295 15.47 -3.67 -15.68
CA SER A 295 14.89 -4.40 -16.81
C SER A 295 14.56 -3.43 -17.94
N PHE A 296 14.21 -3.97 -19.12
CA PHE A 296 13.49 -3.24 -20.13
C PHE A 296 12.00 -3.52 -19.99
N GLU A 297 11.18 -2.50 -20.15
CA GLU A 297 9.75 -2.61 -20.37
C GLU A 297 9.51 -2.59 -21.86
N VAL A 298 8.92 -3.66 -22.39
CA VAL A 298 8.66 -3.84 -23.82
C VAL A 298 7.18 -3.84 -24.04
N ARG A 299 6.72 -2.91 -24.87
CA ARG A 299 5.36 -2.90 -25.38
C ARG A 299 5.33 -3.57 -26.74
N ALA A 300 4.51 -4.60 -26.87
CA ALA A 300 4.36 -5.38 -28.07
C ALA A 300 2.89 -5.49 -28.51
N LEU A 301 2.66 -5.54 -29.79
CA LEU A 301 1.34 -5.65 -30.40
C LEU A 301 1.13 -7.08 -30.93
N ILE A 302 0.12 -7.75 -30.35
CA ILE A 302 -0.41 -9.04 -30.80
C ILE A 302 -1.68 -8.73 -31.57
N ASP A 303 -1.68 -8.86 -32.89
CA ASP A 303 -2.77 -8.38 -33.77
C ASP A 303 -3.15 -6.93 -33.42
N ASN A 304 -4.27 -6.72 -32.69
CA ASN A 304 -4.74 -5.40 -32.26
C ASN A 304 -4.68 -5.23 -30.75
N ILE A 305 -4.04 -6.16 -30.01
CA ILE A 305 -3.93 -6.14 -28.55
C ILE A 305 -2.54 -5.67 -28.17
N SER A 306 -2.44 -4.49 -27.56
CA SER A 306 -1.17 -3.99 -27.03
C SER A 306 -0.95 -4.53 -25.61
N ILE A 307 0.19 -5.18 -25.43
CA ILE A 307 0.61 -5.74 -24.14
C ILE A 307 1.95 -5.13 -23.70
N THR A 308 2.20 -5.14 -22.41
CA THR A 308 3.48 -4.68 -21.84
C THR A 308 4.08 -5.77 -20.98
N GLY A 309 5.30 -6.20 -21.29
CA GLY A 309 6.04 -7.22 -20.54
C GLY A 309 7.38 -6.70 -20.06
N ARG A 310 8.00 -7.44 -19.13
CA ARG A 310 9.37 -7.20 -18.67
C ARG A 310 10.35 -8.03 -19.47
N TYR A 311 11.46 -7.40 -19.87
CA TYR A 311 12.50 -8.06 -20.66
C TYR A 311 13.86 -7.90 -19.96
N PRO A 312 14.64 -8.97 -19.78
CA PRO A 312 15.87 -8.96 -19.00
C PRO A 312 16.98 -8.10 -19.65
N LEU A 313 17.86 -7.51 -18.79
CA LEU A 313 18.99 -6.70 -19.28
C LEU A 313 20.07 -7.51 -19.99
N ASN A 314 20.21 -8.78 -19.63
CA ASN A 314 21.22 -9.69 -20.21
C ASN A 314 20.75 -10.38 -21.49
N ALA A 315 19.51 -10.17 -21.88
CA ALA A 315 18.99 -10.69 -23.16
C ALA A 315 19.41 -9.81 -24.35
N SER A 316 19.29 -10.36 -25.55
CA SER A 316 19.62 -9.64 -26.79
C SER A 316 18.72 -8.40 -26.97
N ARG A 317 19.30 -7.25 -27.30
CA ARG A 317 18.55 -5.98 -27.41
C ARG A 317 17.42 -6.06 -28.41
N LEU A 318 16.23 -5.64 -27.96
CA LEU A 318 15.05 -5.42 -28.81
C LEU A 318 14.98 -3.98 -29.27
N LYS A 319 14.38 -3.77 -30.45
CA LYS A 319 14.10 -2.47 -31.04
C LYS A 319 12.65 -2.44 -31.54
N LYS A 320 12.11 -1.24 -31.68
CA LYS A 320 10.82 -1.03 -32.32
C LYS A 320 10.81 -1.66 -33.71
N GLY A 321 9.77 -2.44 -34.01
CA GLY A 321 9.58 -3.18 -35.25
C GLY A 321 10.14 -4.61 -35.24
N ASP A 322 10.89 -5.00 -34.20
CA ASP A 322 11.37 -6.38 -34.07
C ASP A 322 10.18 -7.35 -33.92
N LYS A 323 10.28 -8.51 -34.56
CA LYS A 323 9.33 -9.60 -34.34
C LYS A 323 9.73 -10.37 -33.07
N VAL A 324 8.75 -10.67 -32.24
CA VAL A 324 8.92 -11.40 -30.99
C VAL A 324 7.83 -12.44 -30.81
N LYS A 325 8.13 -13.45 -30.01
CA LYS A 325 7.16 -14.43 -29.52
C LYS A 325 6.81 -14.05 -28.07
N VAL A 326 5.54 -14.08 -27.74
CA VAL A 326 5.00 -13.69 -26.43
C VAL A 326 4.22 -14.84 -25.84
N LEU A 327 4.63 -15.31 -24.67
CA LEU A 327 3.87 -16.24 -23.88
C LEU A 327 3.14 -15.48 -22.76
N ILE A 328 1.81 -15.54 -22.76
CA ILE A 328 0.99 -15.04 -21.67
C ILE A 328 0.73 -16.22 -20.75
N LYS A 329 1.26 -16.18 -19.52
CA LYS A 329 1.21 -17.31 -18.59
C LYS A 329 -0.13 -17.39 -17.86
N LYS A 330 -0.65 -16.25 -17.43
CA LYS A 330 -1.94 -16.14 -16.74
C LYS A 330 -2.53 -14.74 -16.91
N LEU A 331 -3.82 -14.60 -16.61
CA LEU A 331 -4.54 -13.33 -16.60
C LEU A 331 -5.61 -13.35 -15.50
N TYR A 332 -6.14 -12.19 -15.16
CA TYR A 332 -7.32 -12.05 -14.30
C TYR A 332 -8.53 -11.76 -15.19
N THR A 333 -9.50 -12.68 -15.22
CA THR A 333 -10.78 -12.43 -15.89
C THR A 333 -11.61 -11.46 -15.10
N ILE A 334 -12.39 -10.62 -15.78
CA ILE A 334 -13.31 -9.66 -15.18
C ILE A 334 -14.73 -10.20 -15.30
N ASP A 335 -15.39 -10.44 -14.16
CA ASP A 335 -16.79 -10.80 -14.10
C ASP A 335 -17.51 -9.84 -13.13
N GLU A 336 -18.28 -8.90 -13.68
CA GLU A 336 -19.01 -7.83 -12.98
C GLU A 336 -18.20 -7.14 -11.87
N ASN A 337 -18.20 -7.71 -10.64
CA ASN A 337 -17.51 -7.17 -9.46
C ASN A 337 -16.42 -8.10 -8.92
N THR A 338 -16.10 -9.18 -9.60
CA THR A 338 -15.12 -10.18 -9.17
C THR A 338 -14.05 -10.40 -10.24
N THR A 339 -12.92 -10.95 -9.81
CA THR A 339 -11.88 -11.43 -10.70
C THR A 339 -11.57 -12.88 -10.39
N ASN A 340 -11.21 -13.65 -11.44
CA ASN A 340 -10.72 -15.01 -11.30
C ASN A 340 -9.40 -15.15 -12.05
N ILE A 341 -8.52 -15.99 -11.54
CA ILE A 341 -7.27 -16.30 -12.22
C ILE A 341 -7.57 -17.33 -13.31
N LEU A 342 -7.14 -17.02 -14.53
CA LEU A 342 -7.15 -17.97 -15.64
C LEU A 342 -5.71 -18.21 -16.09
N VAL A 343 -5.29 -19.45 -16.05
CA VAL A 343 -3.95 -19.90 -16.43
C VAL A 343 -3.99 -20.37 -17.87
N ASN A 344 -2.90 -20.13 -18.62
CA ASN A 344 -2.75 -20.63 -19.97
C ASN A 344 -2.80 -22.18 -19.98
N LYS A 345 -3.67 -22.74 -20.78
CA LYS A 345 -3.90 -24.20 -20.87
C LYS A 345 -2.68 -25.02 -21.23
N ALA A 346 -1.67 -24.38 -21.82
CA ALA A 346 -0.42 -25.07 -22.20
C ALA A 346 0.57 -25.23 -21.05
N LEU A 347 0.36 -24.49 -19.92
CA LEU A 347 1.23 -24.56 -18.76
C LEU A 347 0.73 -25.66 -17.81
N ASP A 348 1.62 -26.53 -17.37
CA ASP A 348 1.34 -27.49 -16.32
C ASP A 348 1.32 -26.79 -14.96
N ASP A 349 0.46 -27.22 -14.03
CA ASP A 349 0.32 -26.65 -12.68
C ASP A 349 1.65 -26.56 -11.91
N SER A 350 2.62 -27.41 -12.24
CA SER A 350 3.95 -27.42 -11.61
C SER A 350 4.82 -26.19 -11.94
N GLU A 351 4.58 -25.50 -13.06
CA GLU A 351 5.37 -24.31 -13.45
C GLU A 351 4.86 -22.99 -12.88
N LEU A 352 3.67 -23.00 -12.27
CA LEU A 352 3.06 -21.81 -11.68
C LEU A 352 3.70 -21.34 -10.36
N TYR A 353 4.46 -22.22 -9.69
CA TYR A 353 5.08 -21.95 -8.40
C TYR A 353 6.41 -21.18 -8.47
N TYR A 354 6.91 -20.87 -9.65
CA TYR A 354 8.19 -20.17 -9.87
C TYR A 354 8.02 -18.71 -10.35
N ILE A 355 6.84 -18.11 -10.13
CA ILE A 355 6.57 -16.69 -10.50
C ILE A 355 6.30 -15.87 -9.26
#